data_244b447c46b435f989d264d0b202a916
#
_entry.id   244b447c46b435f989d264d0b202a916
#
_cell.length_a   1.000
_cell.length_b   1.000
_cell.length_c   1.000
_cell.angle_alpha   90.00
_cell.angle_beta   90.00
_cell.angle_gamma   90.00
#
_symmetry.space_group_name_H-M   'P 1'
#
loop_
_entity.id
_entity.type
_entity.pdbx_description
1 polymer ?
#
loop_
_entity_poly.entity_id
_entity_poly.type
_entity_poly.pdbx_seq_one_letter_code
_entity_poly.pdbx_strand_id
1 'polypeptide(L)'
;MDTSLPLLGGLSVRNLSERFVNKQHRIYSGWLYNGCMLNLTYEYKLIPTDAQRQTFDQWLNICRKVYNFALRERKDWVNSRKCDINSCSIKQEFIIPADAPRPTFARQCKSLALAKKLIPELKLPHTHVLQQALRQLEAAFVAMWERGHGFPRFKKRMRSFVLPQLNLESVKRVDGAEWVNLPKIGPVKMHLSRPIPQGFDVKQIRVVKRASGYVAMLTLQCDVAVPQASPSGHGLGIDLGLKHFLATSDGELIDRPRFFVDGQRKLKLLQRQLKRKKKGSRKFRQLHHQIAKHHEYISNSRKDFHFKTAHHLCNAAQTVFAEDLNLKAMSAGMMSKHTLDAGFGQFLNILGHVCFKRGAYFAKVDPNGTSQTCPLCQTHTGKKELSERVHRCQTCGYETNRDVAAAQVVLQRGYTAVGQIAVNFGEG
;
A
#
# COMPACT_ATOMS: atom_id res chain seq x y z
N MET A 1 -24.57 56.05 -8.70
CA MET A 1 -24.94 55.27 -9.91
C MET A 1 -23.66 55.05 -10.67
N ASP A 2 -23.03 53.94 -10.45
CA ASP A 2 -22.08 53.39 -11.42
C ASP A 2 -21.83 51.92 -11.03
N THR A 3 -22.34 51.08 -11.90
CA THR A 3 -22.21 49.61 -11.84
C THR A 3 -21.07 49.22 -12.75
N SER A 4 -19.96 48.71 -12.20
CA SER A 4 -18.94 48.03 -12.98
C SER A 4 -18.63 46.65 -12.40
N LEU A 5 -19.05 45.65 -13.13
CA LEU A 5 -18.66 44.21 -12.95
C LEU A 5 -17.16 44.04 -13.27
N PRO A 6 -16.40 43.23 -12.53
CA PRO A 6 -15.05 42.86 -12.94
C PRO A 6 -15.06 41.63 -13.85
N LEU A 7 -14.30 41.75 -14.92
CA LEU A 7 -13.97 40.79 -15.94
C LEU A 7 -13.33 39.51 -15.38
N LEU A 8 -13.77 38.39 -15.90
CA LEU A 8 -13.18 37.04 -15.72
C LEU A 8 -11.76 36.98 -16.26
N GLY A 9 -10.79 36.93 -15.39
CA GLY A 9 -9.38 36.73 -15.71
C GLY A 9 -9.12 35.32 -16.24
N GLY A 10 -8.48 35.23 -17.41
CA GLY A 10 -8.11 34.02 -18.11
C GLY A 10 -7.19 33.12 -17.29
N LEU A 11 -7.58 31.87 -17.11
CA LEU A 11 -6.76 30.81 -16.54
C LEU A 11 -5.72 30.37 -17.58
N SER A 12 -4.47 30.71 -17.31
CA SER A 12 -3.31 30.33 -18.13
C SER A 12 -3.10 28.81 -18.15
N VAL A 13 -2.86 28.27 -19.33
CA VAL A 13 -2.56 26.84 -19.61
C VAL A 13 -1.34 26.32 -18.83
N ARG A 14 -0.46 27.20 -18.37
CA ARG A 14 0.70 26.86 -17.51
C ARG A 14 0.33 26.25 -16.15
N ASN A 15 -0.84 26.58 -15.62
CA ASN A 15 -1.28 26.07 -14.30
C ASN A 15 -1.79 24.60 -14.31
N LEU A 16 -2.03 24.01 -15.47
CA LEU A 16 -2.48 22.62 -15.57
C LEU A 16 -1.31 21.63 -15.55
N SER A 17 -0.17 21.97 -16.17
CA SER A 17 1.04 21.12 -16.16
C SER A 17 1.67 21.05 -14.77
N GLU A 18 1.75 22.16 -14.03
CA GLU A 18 2.27 22.18 -12.65
C GLU A 18 1.35 21.43 -11.66
N ARG A 19 0.03 21.46 -11.86
CA ARG A 19 -0.91 20.66 -11.05
C ARG A 19 -0.79 19.15 -11.33
N PHE A 20 -0.48 18.75 -12.55
CA PHE A 20 -0.26 17.34 -12.89
C PHE A 20 1.06 16.83 -12.34
N VAL A 21 2.14 17.56 -12.48
CA VAL A 21 3.47 17.22 -11.91
C VAL A 21 3.39 17.14 -10.38
N ASN A 22 2.78 18.13 -9.71
CA ASN A 22 2.59 18.12 -8.27
C ASN A 22 1.67 17.00 -7.77
N LYS A 23 0.71 16.52 -8.57
CA LYS A 23 -0.16 15.41 -8.19
C LYS A 23 0.55 14.05 -8.30
N GLN A 24 1.44 13.88 -9.28
CA GLN A 24 2.31 12.71 -9.39
C GLN A 24 3.33 12.66 -8.24
N HIS A 25 3.95 13.77 -7.88
CA HIS A 25 4.81 13.86 -6.70
C HIS A 25 4.09 13.51 -5.39
N ARG A 26 2.80 13.86 -5.22
CA ARG A 26 2.03 13.53 -4.00
C ARG A 26 1.68 12.06 -3.85
N ILE A 27 1.54 11.27 -4.92
CA ILE A 27 1.20 9.84 -4.83
C ILE A 27 2.42 9.02 -4.37
N TYR A 28 3.63 9.43 -4.74
CA TYR A 28 4.89 8.79 -4.30
C TYR A 28 5.47 9.42 -3.02
N SER A 29 5.15 10.69 -2.73
CA SER A 29 5.70 11.43 -1.59
C SER A 29 5.18 10.99 -0.22
N GLY A 30 4.14 10.18 -0.15
CA GLY A 30 3.68 9.59 1.12
C GLY A 30 4.70 8.66 1.80
N TRP A 31 5.77 8.30 1.12
CA TRP A 31 6.84 7.40 1.61
C TRP A 31 8.26 7.95 1.49
N LEU A 32 8.50 9.06 0.78
CA LEU A 32 9.84 9.37 0.27
C LEU A 32 10.38 10.79 0.51
N TYR A 33 9.65 11.75 1.01
CA TYR A 33 10.21 13.10 1.13
C TYR A 33 10.15 13.68 2.55
N ASN A 34 11.19 13.36 3.31
CA ASN A 34 11.90 14.32 4.14
C ASN A 34 13.35 14.28 3.66
N GLY A 35 13.80 15.29 2.95
CA GLY A 35 15.05 15.45 2.24
C GLY A 35 16.15 14.41 2.52
N CYS A 36 16.75 13.86 1.49
CA CYS A 36 18.02 13.12 1.50
C CYS A 36 18.08 11.75 2.20
N MET A 37 16.99 11.14 2.72
CA MET A 37 17.09 9.88 3.45
C MET A 37 16.42 8.70 2.73
N LEU A 38 17.20 7.67 2.42
CA LEU A 38 16.69 6.42 1.86
C LEU A 38 16.07 5.55 2.97
N ASN A 39 14.78 5.27 2.87
CA ASN A 39 14.07 4.39 3.78
C ASN A 39 13.72 3.06 3.12
N LEU A 40 14.17 1.94 3.70
CA LEU A 40 13.84 0.59 3.28
C LEU A 40 13.07 -0.13 4.39
N THR A 41 12.18 -1.03 4.03
CA THR A 41 11.52 -1.92 5.00
C THR A 41 11.85 -3.37 4.69
N TYR A 42 12.52 -4.05 5.62
CA TYR A 42 12.82 -5.46 5.54
C TYR A 42 11.95 -6.25 6.51
N GLU A 43 11.47 -7.41 6.06
CA GLU A 43 10.62 -8.29 6.82
C GLU A 43 11.35 -9.58 7.16
N TYR A 44 11.38 -9.95 8.46
CA TYR A 44 12.04 -11.13 8.99
C TYR A 44 11.09 -11.94 9.88
N LYS A 45 11.18 -13.26 9.82
CA LYS A 45 10.38 -14.14 10.67
C LYS A 45 10.91 -14.11 12.10
N LEU A 46 10.02 -13.88 13.07
CA LEU A 46 10.31 -14.02 14.50
C LEU A 46 9.97 -15.44 14.97
N ILE A 47 10.80 -15.95 15.88
CA ILE A 47 10.63 -17.25 16.55
C ILE A 47 10.55 -16.99 18.06
N PRO A 48 9.45 -16.37 18.54
CA PRO A 48 9.27 -16.09 19.96
C PRO A 48 8.98 -17.35 20.76
N THR A 49 9.40 -17.40 22.03
CA THR A 49 8.97 -18.39 23.01
C THR A 49 7.47 -18.26 23.30
N ASP A 50 6.87 -19.23 23.97
CA ASP A 50 5.44 -19.16 24.29
C ASP A 50 5.12 -18.00 25.26
N ALA A 51 6.00 -17.71 26.22
CA ALA A 51 5.89 -16.54 27.10
C ALA A 51 5.94 -15.22 26.31
N GLN A 52 6.86 -15.10 25.36
CA GLN A 52 6.96 -13.93 24.50
C GLN A 52 5.73 -13.79 23.58
N ARG A 53 5.18 -14.91 23.08
CA ARG A 53 3.92 -14.90 22.28
C ARG A 53 2.74 -14.38 23.11
N GLN A 54 2.62 -14.84 24.36
CA GLN A 54 1.58 -14.33 25.27
C GLN A 54 1.73 -12.83 25.50
N THR A 55 2.95 -12.35 25.75
CA THR A 55 3.25 -10.92 25.91
C THR A 55 2.89 -10.13 24.66
N PHE A 56 3.24 -10.60 23.45
CA PHE A 56 2.87 -9.96 22.21
C PHE A 56 1.34 -9.86 22.05
N ASP A 57 0.62 -10.95 22.33
CA ASP A 57 -0.84 -10.98 22.24
C ASP A 57 -1.49 -10.03 23.26
N GLN A 58 -0.96 -9.97 24.47
CA GLN A 58 -1.39 -9.04 25.51
C GLN A 58 -1.17 -7.58 25.06
N TRP A 59 0.01 -7.25 24.54
CA TRP A 59 0.29 -5.90 24.04
C TRP A 59 -0.60 -5.49 22.88
N LEU A 60 -0.86 -6.41 21.93
CA LEU A 60 -1.79 -6.15 20.83
C LEU A 60 -3.22 -5.87 21.33
N ASN A 61 -3.67 -6.57 22.39
CA ASN A 61 -4.97 -6.32 22.99
C ASN A 61 -5.03 -4.96 23.71
N ILE A 62 -4.00 -4.60 24.46
CA ILE A 62 -3.89 -3.30 25.14
C ILE A 62 -3.87 -2.17 24.13
N CYS A 63 -3.05 -2.26 23.06
CA CYS A 63 -3.03 -1.28 21.96
C CYS A 63 -4.41 -1.12 21.31
N ARG A 64 -5.15 -2.22 21.14
CA ARG A 64 -6.54 -2.18 20.64
C ARG A 64 -7.47 -1.41 21.57
N LYS A 65 -7.38 -1.66 22.89
CA LYS A 65 -8.17 -0.95 23.90
C LYS A 65 -7.88 0.55 23.86
N VAL A 66 -6.59 0.94 23.87
CA VAL A 66 -6.16 2.35 23.78
C VAL A 66 -6.64 3.02 22.50
N TYR A 67 -6.46 2.39 21.34
CA TYR A 67 -6.95 2.91 20.06
C TYR A 67 -8.46 3.13 20.07
N ASN A 68 -9.22 2.13 20.54
CA ASN A 68 -10.68 2.20 20.54
C ASN A 68 -11.21 3.24 21.53
N PHE A 69 -10.59 3.37 22.70
CA PHE A 69 -10.94 4.39 23.68
C PHE A 69 -10.71 5.80 23.10
N ALA A 70 -9.53 6.05 22.54
CA ALA A 70 -9.20 7.32 21.90
C ALA A 70 -10.10 7.64 20.70
N LEU A 71 -10.50 6.63 19.93
CA LEU A 71 -11.47 6.81 18.85
C LEU A 71 -12.86 7.15 19.38
N ARG A 72 -13.31 6.51 20.48
CA ARG A 72 -14.58 6.81 21.10
C ARG A 72 -14.64 8.27 21.55
N GLU A 73 -13.61 8.72 22.27
CA GLU A 73 -13.49 10.12 22.72
C GLU A 73 -13.61 11.10 21.55
N ARG A 74 -12.90 10.88 20.45
CA ARG A 74 -13.00 11.73 19.25
C ARG A 74 -14.38 11.65 18.57
N LYS A 75 -14.96 10.46 18.51
CA LYS A 75 -16.30 10.26 17.93
C LYS A 75 -17.37 10.97 18.76
N ASP A 76 -17.30 10.85 20.07
CA ASP A 76 -18.27 11.46 20.98
C ASP A 76 -18.16 12.99 20.91
N TRP A 77 -16.91 13.52 20.85
CA TRP A 77 -16.71 14.96 20.64
C TRP A 77 -17.29 15.44 19.30
N VAL A 78 -17.06 14.73 18.19
CA VAL A 78 -17.62 15.08 16.88
C VAL A 78 -19.15 15.01 16.91
N ASN A 79 -19.73 13.98 17.53
CA ASN A 79 -21.17 13.84 17.64
C ASN A 79 -21.78 14.95 18.47
N SER A 80 -21.15 15.36 19.57
CA SER A 80 -21.63 16.46 20.42
C SER A 80 -21.71 17.82 19.70
N ARG A 81 -20.94 17.99 18.61
CA ARG A 81 -20.96 19.21 17.77
C ARG A 81 -21.97 19.16 16.63
N LYS A 82 -22.57 18.00 16.40
CA LYS A 82 -23.56 17.80 15.32
C LYS A 82 -25.00 17.70 15.82
N CYS A 83 -25.18 17.56 17.12
CA CYS A 83 -26.51 17.43 17.73
C CYS A 83 -26.99 18.79 18.17
N ASP A 84 -28.29 19.07 18.00
CA ASP A 84 -28.96 20.18 18.64
C ASP A 84 -28.85 20.06 20.18
N ILE A 85 -28.74 21.20 20.85
CA ILE A 85 -28.42 21.29 22.29
C ILE A 85 -29.31 20.37 23.15
N ASN A 86 -30.55 20.13 22.73
CA ASN A 86 -31.56 19.35 23.49
C ASN A 86 -31.51 17.84 23.24
N SER A 87 -30.85 17.35 22.21
CA SER A 87 -30.85 15.93 21.86
C SER A 87 -29.60 15.16 22.29
N CYS A 88 -28.49 15.87 22.61
CA CYS A 88 -27.27 15.24 23.07
C CYS A 88 -27.27 14.76 24.52
N SER A 89 -28.07 15.36 25.36
CA SER A 89 -28.07 15.12 26.81
C SER A 89 -28.78 13.82 27.26
N ILE A 90 -29.61 13.26 26.40
CA ILE A 90 -30.53 12.16 26.83
C ILE A 90 -29.96 10.75 26.45
N LYS A 91 -29.01 10.66 25.55
CA LYS A 91 -28.55 9.36 25.02
C LYS A 91 -27.13 8.96 25.40
N GLN A 92 -26.39 9.76 26.13
CA GLN A 92 -24.98 9.45 26.51
C GLN A 92 -24.76 9.73 27.99
N GLU A 93 -24.01 8.83 28.64
CA GLU A 93 -23.60 8.97 30.05
C GLU A 93 -22.68 10.16 30.31
N PHE A 94 -22.23 10.88 29.28
CA PHE A 94 -21.31 12.00 29.37
C PHE A 94 -21.84 13.21 28.58
N ILE A 95 -22.06 14.31 29.27
CA ILE A 95 -22.26 15.62 28.66
C ILE A 95 -20.89 16.20 28.31
N ILE A 96 -20.63 16.44 27.02
CA ILE A 96 -19.42 17.12 26.56
C ILE A 96 -19.73 18.60 26.44
N PRO A 97 -19.13 19.48 27.26
CA PRO A 97 -19.37 20.92 27.22
C PRO A 97 -19.10 21.51 25.82
N ALA A 98 -19.81 22.57 25.47
CA ALA A 98 -19.69 23.22 24.16
C ALA A 98 -18.29 23.76 23.92
N ASP A 99 -17.62 24.25 24.95
CA ASP A 99 -16.25 24.76 24.95
C ASP A 99 -15.18 23.66 25.07
N ALA A 100 -15.59 22.40 25.30
CA ALA A 100 -14.64 21.29 25.43
C ALA A 100 -13.74 21.19 24.21
N PRO A 101 -12.43 21.25 24.39
CA PRO A 101 -11.49 21.30 23.29
C PRO A 101 -11.42 19.95 22.56
N ARG A 102 -11.19 20.00 21.26
CA ARG A 102 -11.05 18.79 20.42
C ARG A 102 -9.95 17.87 20.96
N PRO A 103 -10.20 16.54 21.09
CA PRO A 103 -9.20 15.56 21.42
C PRO A 103 -8.15 15.45 20.31
N THR A 104 -6.96 15.99 20.56
CA THR A 104 -5.80 15.89 19.66
C THR A 104 -4.89 14.75 20.09
N PHE A 105 -3.96 14.33 19.21
CA PHE A 105 -2.92 13.36 19.56
C PHE A 105 -2.16 13.73 20.84
N ALA A 106 -1.73 14.99 20.95
CA ALA A 106 -0.98 15.47 22.13
C ALA A 106 -1.79 15.36 23.44
N ARG A 107 -3.07 15.77 23.40
CA ARG A 107 -3.99 15.65 24.55
C ARG A 107 -4.20 14.19 24.95
N GLN A 108 -4.46 13.32 23.95
CA GLN A 108 -4.63 11.90 24.19
C GLN A 108 -3.37 11.22 24.74
N CYS A 109 -2.16 11.69 24.36
CA CYS A 109 -0.92 11.23 25.00
C CYS A 109 -0.80 11.68 26.47
N LYS A 110 -1.23 12.90 26.81
CA LYS A 110 -1.28 13.39 28.21
C LYS A 110 -2.30 12.56 29.02
N SER A 111 -3.50 12.34 28.50
CA SER A 111 -4.52 11.50 29.13
C SER A 111 -4.05 10.05 29.34
N LEU A 112 -3.31 9.49 28.37
CA LEU A 112 -2.69 8.17 28.50
C LEU A 112 -1.68 8.12 29.63
N ALA A 113 -0.88 9.16 29.83
CA ALA A 113 0.08 9.22 30.94
C ALA A 113 -0.61 9.20 32.31
N LEU A 114 -1.74 9.92 32.46
CA LEU A 114 -2.58 9.89 33.65
C LEU A 114 -3.25 8.51 33.84
N ALA A 115 -3.84 7.96 32.78
CA ALA A 115 -4.48 6.65 32.81
C ALA A 115 -3.51 5.53 33.23
N LYS A 116 -2.23 5.62 32.87
CA LYS A 116 -1.20 4.67 33.30
C LYS A 116 -0.94 4.67 34.81
N LYS A 117 -1.22 5.77 35.51
CA LYS A 117 -1.12 5.81 36.98
C LYS A 117 -2.23 5.00 37.62
N LEU A 118 -3.43 5.04 37.04
CA LEU A 118 -4.64 4.41 37.56
C LEU A 118 -4.85 2.96 37.09
N ILE A 119 -4.39 2.62 35.88
CA ILE A 119 -4.64 1.30 35.26
C ILE A 119 -3.30 0.57 35.09
N PRO A 120 -2.99 -0.42 35.96
CA PRO A 120 -1.71 -1.15 35.93
C PRO A 120 -1.47 -1.88 34.59
N GLU A 121 -2.51 -2.38 33.91
CA GLU A 121 -2.42 -3.06 32.63
C GLU A 121 -1.72 -2.19 31.56
N LEU A 122 -1.91 -0.87 31.61
CA LEU A 122 -1.29 0.06 30.66
C LEU A 122 0.23 0.25 30.89
N LYS A 123 0.77 -0.22 32.03
CA LYS A 123 2.22 -0.18 32.32
C LYS A 123 2.97 -1.35 31.66
N LEU A 124 2.28 -2.42 31.27
CA LEU A 124 2.89 -3.62 30.68
C LEU A 124 3.59 -3.31 29.34
N PRO A 125 2.95 -2.68 28.32
CA PRO A 125 3.64 -2.31 27.11
C PRO A 125 4.60 -1.13 27.33
N HIS A 126 5.62 -1.05 26.48
CA HIS A 126 6.44 0.16 26.43
C HIS A 126 5.58 1.38 26.07
N THR A 127 5.87 2.54 26.66
CA THR A 127 5.05 3.76 26.49
C THR A 127 4.92 4.16 25.02
N HIS A 128 6.02 4.10 24.26
CA HIS A 128 6.04 4.42 22.84
C HIS A 128 5.11 3.51 22.03
N VAL A 129 4.94 2.24 22.40
CA VAL A 129 4.00 1.32 21.72
C VAL A 129 2.56 1.84 21.81
N LEU A 130 2.16 2.33 22.98
CA LEU A 130 0.82 2.89 23.19
C LEU A 130 0.64 4.23 22.45
N GLN A 131 1.68 5.09 22.49
CA GLN A 131 1.68 6.34 21.71
C GLN A 131 1.60 6.06 20.19
N GLN A 132 2.25 5.01 19.70
CA GLN A 132 2.14 4.62 18.30
C GLN A 132 0.73 4.11 17.93
N ALA A 133 -0.01 3.52 18.87
CA ALA A 133 -1.43 3.18 18.65
C ALA A 133 -2.29 4.46 18.50
N LEU A 134 -2.01 5.51 19.29
CA LEU A 134 -2.65 6.83 19.14
C LEU A 134 -2.24 7.51 17.83
N ARG A 135 -0.94 7.46 17.44
CA ARG A 135 -0.46 8.01 16.17
C ARG A 135 -1.11 7.31 14.96
N GLN A 136 -1.39 6.01 15.07
CA GLN A 136 -2.13 5.30 14.03
C GLN A 136 -3.58 5.80 13.89
N LEU A 137 -4.21 6.20 15.00
CA LEU A 137 -5.53 6.83 14.97
C LEU A 137 -5.46 8.22 14.32
N GLU A 138 -4.46 9.03 14.69
CA GLU A 138 -4.23 10.34 14.07
C GLU A 138 -4.08 10.22 12.56
N ALA A 139 -3.21 9.32 12.08
CA ALA A 139 -3.02 9.07 10.66
C ALA A 139 -4.31 8.64 9.94
N ALA A 140 -5.21 7.92 10.63
CA ALA A 140 -6.51 7.56 10.05
C ALA A 140 -7.44 8.76 9.89
N PHE A 141 -7.42 9.73 10.81
CA PHE A 141 -8.16 10.99 10.70
C PHE A 141 -7.57 11.90 9.62
N VAL A 142 -6.24 12.02 9.55
CA VAL A 142 -5.57 12.76 8.46
C VAL A 142 -5.95 12.17 7.10
N ALA A 143 -5.96 10.84 6.96
CA ALA A 143 -6.39 10.19 5.73
C ALA A 143 -7.87 10.46 5.38
N MET A 144 -8.73 10.62 6.38
CA MET A 144 -10.12 11.00 6.18
C MET A 144 -10.23 12.44 5.63
N TRP A 145 -9.50 13.39 6.19
CA TRP A 145 -9.58 14.80 5.78
C TRP A 145 -8.88 15.09 4.46
N GLU A 146 -7.68 14.55 4.27
CA GLU A 146 -6.85 14.87 3.09
C GLU A 146 -7.12 13.98 1.89
N ARG A 147 -7.52 12.71 2.11
CA ARG A 147 -7.66 11.70 1.06
C ARG A 147 -9.09 11.20 0.88
N GLY A 148 -10.07 11.79 1.55
CA GLY A 148 -11.48 11.40 1.43
C GLY A 148 -11.79 9.99 1.93
N HIS A 149 -10.97 9.41 2.83
CA HIS A 149 -11.28 8.14 3.45
C HIS A 149 -12.51 8.27 4.35
N GLY A 150 -13.24 7.18 4.55
CA GLY A 150 -14.36 7.16 5.49
C GLY A 150 -13.91 7.32 6.94
N PHE A 151 -14.87 7.65 7.82
CA PHE A 151 -14.62 7.83 9.25
C PHE A 151 -13.92 6.60 9.87
N PRO A 152 -12.89 6.79 10.72
CA PRO A 152 -12.16 5.69 11.35
C PRO A 152 -13.08 4.73 12.11
N ARG A 153 -12.82 3.41 11.99
CA ARG A 153 -13.65 2.37 12.59
C ARG A 153 -13.00 1.76 13.82
N PHE A 154 -13.82 1.33 14.79
CA PHE A 154 -13.36 0.54 15.92
C PHE A 154 -12.65 -0.75 15.47
N LYS A 155 -11.53 -1.05 16.07
CA LYS A 155 -10.76 -2.27 15.76
C LYS A 155 -11.25 -3.44 16.60
N LYS A 156 -11.70 -4.50 15.92
CA LYS A 156 -12.00 -5.78 16.58
C LYS A 156 -10.71 -6.51 17.04
N ARG A 157 -9.63 -6.36 16.28
CA ARG A 157 -8.30 -6.93 16.55
C ARG A 157 -7.22 -5.97 16.08
N MET A 158 -6.14 -5.88 16.84
CA MET A 158 -4.89 -5.26 16.41
C MET A 158 -3.92 -6.35 15.99
N ARG A 159 -3.23 -6.17 14.88
CA ARG A 159 -2.31 -7.18 14.33
C ARG A 159 -0.85 -6.77 14.38
N SER A 160 -0.57 -5.54 14.80
CA SER A 160 0.80 -5.06 14.90
C SER A 160 0.94 -4.01 15.99
N PHE A 161 2.13 -3.93 16.56
CA PHE A 161 2.58 -2.81 17.36
C PHE A 161 3.95 -2.33 16.86
N VAL A 162 4.31 -1.09 17.17
CA VAL A 162 5.54 -0.45 16.69
C VAL A 162 6.37 -0.01 17.88
N LEU A 163 7.64 -0.33 17.84
CA LEU A 163 8.69 0.17 18.70
C LEU A 163 9.54 1.14 17.90
N PRO A 164 9.37 2.45 18.06
CA PRO A 164 10.24 3.46 17.45
C PRO A 164 11.58 3.52 18.20
N GLN A 165 12.58 4.12 17.58
CA GLN A 165 13.89 4.40 18.20
C GLN A 165 14.63 3.13 18.67
N LEU A 166 14.76 2.15 17.79
CA LEU A 166 15.60 0.99 18.02
C LEU A 166 16.89 1.13 17.20
N ASN A 167 18.01 0.90 17.84
CA ASN A 167 19.34 0.99 17.22
C ASN A 167 19.69 -0.34 16.55
N LEU A 168 20.69 -0.32 15.65
CA LEU A 168 21.23 -1.52 15.01
C LEU A 168 21.76 -2.52 16.05
N GLU A 169 22.28 -2.06 17.17
CA GLU A 169 22.71 -2.85 18.33
C GLU A 169 21.59 -3.73 18.93
N SER A 170 20.32 -3.39 18.65
CA SER A 170 19.19 -4.23 19.04
C SER A 170 19.11 -5.53 18.22
N VAL A 171 19.84 -5.62 17.09
CA VAL A 171 19.93 -6.82 16.25
C VAL A 171 21.31 -7.42 16.43
N LYS A 172 21.40 -8.53 17.14
CA LYS A 172 22.66 -9.21 17.47
C LYS A 172 22.70 -10.60 16.86
N ARG A 173 23.90 -11.03 16.49
CA ARG A 173 24.19 -12.42 16.13
C ARG A 173 24.96 -13.05 17.29
N VAL A 174 24.39 -14.10 17.88
CA VAL A 174 24.99 -14.85 18.99
C VAL A 174 24.86 -16.33 18.63
N ASP A 175 25.96 -17.07 18.70
CA ASP A 175 26.01 -18.52 18.42
C ASP A 175 25.38 -18.94 17.09
N GLY A 176 25.64 -18.16 16.02
CA GLY A 176 25.07 -18.43 14.69
C GLY A 176 23.57 -18.11 14.54
N ALA A 177 22.89 -17.70 15.59
CA ALA A 177 21.51 -17.26 15.57
C ALA A 177 21.40 -15.74 15.67
N GLU A 178 20.44 -15.19 14.95
CA GLU A 178 20.14 -13.77 14.99
C GLU A 178 19.02 -13.48 16.01
N TRP A 179 19.23 -12.45 16.80
CA TRP A 179 18.31 -12.01 17.86
C TRP A 179 17.98 -10.53 17.69
N VAL A 180 16.74 -10.18 17.99
CA VAL A 180 16.32 -8.79 18.15
C VAL A 180 15.92 -8.54 19.59
N ASN A 181 16.57 -7.56 20.23
CA ASN A 181 16.23 -7.17 21.60
C ASN A 181 15.07 -6.18 21.58
N LEU A 182 13.93 -6.60 22.15
CA LEU A 182 12.73 -5.77 22.23
C LEU A 182 12.56 -5.25 23.66
N PRO A 183 12.45 -3.93 23.87
CA PRO A 183 12.27 -3.34 25.21
C PRO A 183 11.11 -3.99 25.96
N LYS A 184 11.34 -4.37 27.23
CA LYS A 184 10.43 -5.08 28.14
C LYS A 184 10.04 -6.51 27.74
N ILE A 185 10.56 -7.03 26.65
CA ILE A 185 10.30 -8.40 26.17
C ILE A 185 11.59 -9.22 26.21
N GLY A 186 12.73 -8.53 26.01
CA GLY A 186 14.04 -9.14 25.91
C GLY A 186 14.38 -9.63 24.49
N PRO A 187 15.41 -10.46 24.37
CA PRO A 187 15.88 -10.97 23.10
C PRO A 187 14.88 -11.98 22.51
N VAL A 188 14.50 -11.75 21.26
CA VAL A 188 13.61 -12.62 20.46
C VAL A 188 14.39 -13.16 19.28
N LYS A 189 14.42 -14.49 19.10
CA LYS A 189 15.07 -15.13 17.96
C LYS A 189 14.41 -14.71 16.66
N MET A 190 15.23 -14.34 15.68
CA MET A 190 14.80 -13.86 14.37
C MET A 190 15.51 -14.66 13.27
N HIS A 191 14.83 -14.95 12.16
CA HIS A 191 15.44 -15.54 10.98
C HIS A 191 15.79 -14.44 9.98
N LEU A 192 17.09 -14.13 9.87
CA LEU A 192 17.62 -13.11 8.98
C LEU A 192 17.79 -13.70 7.57
N SER A 193 16.71 -13.73 6.79
CA SER A 193 16.71 -14.32 5.44
C SER A 193 17.59 -13.56 4.43
N ARG A 194 18.01 -12.35 4.78
CA ARG A 194 18.95 -11.50 4.03
C ARG A 194 19.70 -10.56 4.98
N PRO A 195 20.96 -10.19 4.68
CA PRO A 195 21.69 -9.27 5.53
C PRO A 195 21.05 -7.87 5.52
N ILE A 196 21.24 -7.14 6.60
CA ILE A 196 20.99 -5.71 6.64
C ILE A 196 22.14 -5.02 5.87
N PRO A 197 21.84 -4.16 4.89
CA PRO A 197 22.88 -3.49 4.12
C PRO A 197 23.75 -2.60 5.03
N GLN A 198 25.04 -2.49 4.71
CA GLN A 198 25.95 -1.58 5.41
C GLN A 198 25.50 -0.12 5.23
N GLY A 199 25.76 0.72 6.22
CA GLY A 199 25.39 2.14 6.21
C GLY A 199 23.91 2.42 6.52
N PHE A 200 23.09 1.40 6.82
CA PHE A 200 21.71 1.58 7.23
C PHE A 200 21.53 1.43 8.73
N ASP A 201 20.81 2.39 9.31
CA ASP A 201 20.33 2.34 10.69
C ASP A 201 18.94 1.74 10.80
N VAL A 202 18.68 0.98 11.86
CA VAL A 202 17.33 0.55 12.23
C VAL A 202 16.65 1.67 13.02
N LYS A 203 15.63 2.31 12.45
CA LYS A 203 14.90 3.41 13.10
C LYS A 203 13.67 2.94 13.87
N GLN A 204 13.00 1.89 13.40
CA GLN A 204 11.87 1.31 14.10
C GLN A 204 11.68 -0.17 13.75
N ILE A 205 11.07 -0.89 14.67
CA ILE A 205 10.61 -2.26 14.46
C ILE A 205 9.09 -2.30 14.62
N ARG A 206 8.42 -2.86 13.63
CA ARG A 206 7.02 -3.21 13.70
C ARG A 206 6.88 -4.72 13.85
N VAL A 207 6.37 -5.18 14.97
CA VAL A 207 6.01 -6.60 15.16
C VAL A 207 4.61 -6.82 14.63
N VAL A 208 4.45 -7.79 13.73
CA VAL A 208 3.18 -8.10 13.07
C VAL A 208 2.79 -9.55 13.32
N LYS A 209 1.56 -9.76 13.81
CA LYS A 209 0.95 -11.09 13.95
C LYS A 209 0.32 -11.51 12.64
N ARG A 210 0.81 -12.58 12.04
CA ARG A 210 0.27 -13.23 10.85
C ARG A 210 -0.32 -14.61 11.18
N ALA A 211 -0.94 -15.25 10.22
CA ALA A 211 -1.42 -16.62 10.39
C ALA A 211 -0.26 -17.62 10.55
N SER A 212 0.87 -17.37 9.88
CA SER A 212 2.10 -18.18 9.98
C SER A 212 2.93 -17.93 11.26
N GLY A 213 2.57 -16.93 12.08
CA GLY A 213 3.31 -16.55 13.28
C GLY A 213 3.58 -15.04 13.37
N TYR A 214 4.72 -14.68 13.96
CA TYR A 214 5.12 -13.28 14.10
C TYR A 214 6.25 -12.94 13.15
N VAL A 215 6.21 -11.71 12.63
CA VAL A 215 7.26 -11.14 11.79
C VAL A 215 7.68 -9.78 12.33
N ALA A 216 8.96 -9.46 12.20
CA ALA A 216 9.51 -8.13 12.42
C ALA A 216 9.67 -7.43 11.08
N MET A 217 9.12 -6.24 10.97
CA MET A 217 9.36 -5.32 9.86
C MET A 217 10.31 -4.24 10.37
N LEU A 218 11.55 -4.29 9.91
CA LEU A 218 12.58 -3.31 10.26
C LEU A 218 12.51 -2.16 9.26
N THR A 219 12.31 -0.95 9.72
CA THR A 219 12.51 0.25 8.91
C THR A 219 13.97 0.65 9.01
N LEU A 220 14.67 0.50 7.91
CA LEU A 220 16.08 0.83 7.73
C LEU A 220 16.17 2.21 7.09
N GLN A 221 17.05 3.05 7.58
CA GLN A 221 17.29 4.39 7.06
C GLN A 221 18.78 4.57 6.79
N CYS A 222 19.08 5.16 5.63
CA CYS A 222 20.43 5.57 5.28
C CYS A 222 20.37 7.05 4.86
N ASP A 223 21.35 7.82 5.31
CA ASP A 223 21.49 9.22 4.92
C ASP A 223 22.25 9.30 3.60
N VAL A 224 21.55 8.97 2.52
CA VAL A 224 22.06 9.03 1.15
C VAL A 224 21.06 9.81 0.31
N ALA A 225 21.57 10.80 -0.40
CA ALA A 225 20.78 11.47 -1.43
C ALA A 225 20.47 10.45 -2.54
N VAL A 226 19.19 10.14 -2.72
CA VAL A 226 18.75 9.32 -3.84
C VAL A 226 18.54 10.24 -5.04
N PRO A 227 19.36 10.11 -6.10
CA PRO A 227 19.15 10.90 -7.31
C PRO A 227 17.74 10.64 -7.84
N GLN A 228 17.06 11.69 -8.24
CA GLN A 228 15.79 11.54 -8.95
C GLN A 228 16.12 10.93 -10.31
N ALA A 229 15.64 9.70 -10.55
CA ALA A 229 15.84 9.07 -11.84
C ALA A 229 15.16 9.92 -12.93
N SER A 230 15.87 10.19 -14.01
CA SER A 230 15.35 10.77 -15.24
C SER A 230 15.21 9.66 -16.29
N PRO A 231 14.32 9.81 -17.28
CA PRO A 231 14.21 8.86 -18.37
C PRO A 231 15.57 8.72 -19.09
N SER A 232 16.06 7.50 -19.18
CA SER A 232 17.34 7.19 -19.81
C SER A 232 17.38 5.74 -20.26
N GLY A 233 18.27 5.42 -21.20
CA GLY A 233 18.47 4.08 -21.71
C GLY A 233 17.23 3.49 -22.39
N HIS A 234 17.17 2.15 -22.44
CA HIS A 234 16.03 1.45 -23.03
C HIS A 234 14.74 1.70 -22.27
N GLY A 235 13.70 2.10 -23.00
CA GLY A 235 12.38 2.38 -22.46
C GLY A 235 11.39 1.26 -22.75
N LEU A 236 10.55 0.96 -21.79
CA LEU A 236 9.55 -0.10 -21.84
C LEU A 236 8.17 0.44 -21.49
N GLY A 237 7.21 0.31 -22.39
CA GLY A 237 5.78 0.50 -22.12
C GLY A 237 5.18 -0.81 -21.67
N ILE A 238 4.27 -0.77 -20.68
CA ILE A 238 3.53 -1.95 -20.22
C ILE A 238 2.02 -1.71 -20.23
N ASP A 239 1.28 -2.67 -20.78
CA ASP A 239 -0.18 -2.78 -20.69
C ASP A 239 -0.58 -3.90 -19.73
N LEU A 240 -1.48 -3.61 -18.76
CA LEU A 240 -1.92 -4.55 -17.73
C LEU A 240 -3.27 -5.18 -18.11
N GLY A 241 -3.28 -6.50 -18.29
CA GLY A 241 -4.45 -7.23 -18.77
C GLY A 241 -4.92 -8.38 -17.87
N LEU A 242 -6.13 -8.88 -18.15
CA LEU A 242 -6.68 -10.06 -17.46
C LEU A 242 -6.44 -11.37 -18.22
N LYS A 243 -6.13 -11.35 -19.50
CA LYS A 243 -5.72 -12.52 -20.27
C LYS A 243 -4.27 -12.84 -19.96
N HIS A 244 -3.36 -11.97 -20.35
CA HIS A 244 -2.00 -11.93 -19.87
C HIS A 244 -1.92 -10.95 -18.70
N PHE A 245 -0.99 -11.14 -17.79
CA PHE A 245 -0.81 -10.23 -16.65
C PHE A 245 -0.35 -8.86 -17.11
N LEU A 246 0.57 -8.86 -18.05
CA LEU A 246 1.02 -7.67 -18.79
C LEU A 246 1.57 -8.05 -20.17
N ALA A 247 1.53 -7.09 -21.08
CA ALA A 247 2.26 -7.07 -22.33
C ALA A 247 3.30 -5.94 -22.28
N THR A 248 4.45 -6.14 -22.91
CA THR A 248 5.48 -5.13 -23.07
C THR A 248 5.50 -4.55 -24.48
N SER A 249 6.03 -3.35 -24.65
CA SER A 249 6.25 -2.73 -25.96
C SER A 249 7.19 -3.54 -26.86
N ASP A 250 8.06 -4.35 -26.26
CA ASP A 250 9.04 -5.21 -26.95
C ASP A 250 8.43 -6.55 -27.40
N GLY A 251 7.14 -6.76 -27.16
CA GLY A 251 6.43 -7.97 -27.61
C GLY A 251 6.32 -9.10 -26.61
N GLU A 252 6.90 -8.96 -25.39
CA GLU A 252 6.79 -9.99 -24.36
C GLU A 252 5.38 -10.02 -23.76
N LEU A 253 4.82 -11.21 -23.58
CA LEU A 253 3.54 -11.45 -22.93
C LEU A 253 3.79 -12.26 -21.65
N ILE A 254 3.51 -11.68 -20.50
CA ILE A 254 3.66 -12.38 -19.20
C ILE A 254 2.29 -12.91 -18.76
N ASP A 255 2.22 -14.22 -18.57
CA ASP A 255 0.97 -14.90 -18.19
C ASP A 255 0.52 -14.55 -16.77
N ARG A 256 -0.79 -14.58 -16.58
CA ARG A 256 -1.42 -14.25 -15.32
C ARG A 256 -1.66 -15.48 -14.45
N PRO A 257 -0.93 -15.67 -13.35
CA PRO A 257 -1.27 -16.69 -12.35
C PRO A 257 -2.62 -16.38 -11.68
N ARG A 258 -3.43 -17.42 -11.47
CA ARG A 258 -4.78 -17.30 -10.89
C ARG A 258 -4.77 -17.67 -9.41
N PHE A 259 -3.98 -16.97 -8.61
CA PHE A 259 -3.67 -17.30 -7.21
C PHE A 259 -4.90 -17.61 -6.33
N PHE A 260 -5.91 -16.74 -6.39
CA PHE A 260 -7.13 -16.90 -5.60
C PHE A 260 -8.09 -17.87 -6.27
N VAL A 261 -8.23 -17.80 -7.59
CA VAL A 261 -9.16 -18.64 -8.35
C VAL A 261 -8.79 -20.12 -8.17
N ASP A 262 -7.51 -20.47 -8.31
CA ASP A 262 -7.03 -21.84 -8.14
C ASP A 262 -7.10 -22.28 -6.67
N GLY A 263 -6.81 -21.39 -5.74
CA GLY A 263 -6.96 -21.63 -4.30
C GLY A 263 -8.41 -21.72 -3.81
N GLN A 264 -9.40 -21.29 -4.61
CA GLN A 264 -10.79 -21.13 -4.18
C GLN A 264 -11.46 -22.46 -3.81
N ARG A 265 -11.14 -23.57 -4.51
CA ARG A 265 -11.69 -24.90 -4.21
C ARG A 265 -11.38 -25.31 -2.76
N LYS A 266 -10.13 -25.19 -2.36
CA LYS A 266 -9.68 -25.47 -0.99
C LYS A 266 -10.31 -24.54 0.05
N LEU A 267 -10.43 -23.25 -0.25
CA LEU A 267 -11.10 -22.29 0.63
C LEU A 267 -12.58 -22.63 0.83
N LYS A 268 -13.32 -22.95 -0.24
CA LYS A 268 -14.74 -23.36 -0.16
C LYS A 268 -14.91 -24.61 0.71
N LEU A 269 -14.02 -25.61 0.56
CA LEU A 269 -14.04 -26.83 1.37
C LEU A 269 -13.85 -26.50 2.86
N LEU A 270 -12.80 -25.77 3.20
CA LEU A 270 -12.50 -25.38 4.59
C LEU A 270 -13.63 -24.52 5.20
N GLN A 271 -14.23 -23.62 4.41
CA GLN A 271 -15.36 -22.79 4.86
C GLN A 271 -16.62 -23.62 5.11
N ARG A 272 -16.94 -24.64 4.26
CA ARG A 272 -18.04 -25.59 4.49
C ARG A 272 -17.82 -26.38 5.77
N GLN A 273 -16.61 -26.88 6.01
CA GLN A 273 -16.26 -27.57 7.23
C GLN A 273 -16.39 -26.67 8.46
N LEU A 274 -15.96 -25.40 8.35
CA LEU A 274 -16.05 -24.42 9.43
C LEU A 274 -17.49 -24.13 9.85
N LYS A 275 -18.40 -23.99 8.86
CA LYS A 275 -19.84 -23.75 9.12
C LYS A 275 -20.49 -24.84 9.98
N ARG A 276 -20.00 -26.08 9.88
CA ARG A 276 -20.50 -27.25 10.62
C ARG A 276 -19.93 -27.38 12.04
N LYS A 277 -19.03 -26.47 12.47
CA LYS A 277 -18.38 -26.55 13.78
C LYS A 277 -18.94 -25.53 14.76
N LYS A 278 -19.09 -25.95 16.03
CA LYS A 278 -19.49 -25.05 17.12
C LYS A 278 -18.50 -23.89 17.22
N LYS A 279 -19.00 -22.65 17.16
CA LYS A 279 -18.19 -21.43 17.25
C LYS A 279 -17.41 -21.43 18.58
N GLY A 280 -16.09 -21.15 18.49
CA GLY A 280 -15.19 -21.14 19.64
C GLY A 280 -14.61 -22.52 20.03
N SER A 281 -15.04 -23.63 19.42
CA SER A 281 -14.45 -24.98 19.68
C SER A 281 -13.00 -25.05 19.19
N ARG A 282 -12.23 -26.03 19.69
CA ARG A 282 -10.84 -26.30 19.25
C ARG A 282 -10.79 -26.54 17.73
N LYS A 283 -11.69 -27.38 17.19
CA LYS A 283 -11.77 -27.67 15.74
C LYS A 283 -12.15 -26.45 14.93
N PHE A 284 -13.07 -25.59 15.41
CA PHE A 284 -13.42 -24.32 14.78
C PHE A 284 -12.18 -23.39 14.67
N ARG A 285 -11.40 -23.23 15.76
CA ARG A 285 -10.19 -22.41 15.78
C ARG A 285 -9.12 -22.97 14.83
N GLN A 286 -8.93 -24.29 14.77
CA GLN A 286 -7.99 -24.93 13.85
C GLN A 286 -8.36 -24.67 12.38
N LEU A 287 -9.63 -24.87 11.99
CA LEU A 287 -10.09 -24.61 10.62
C LEU A 287 -9.97 -23.13 10.26
N HIS A 288 -10.34 -22.25 11.19
CA HIS A 288 -10.17 -20.79 10.99
C HIS A 288 -8.72 -20.41 10.76
N HIS A 289 -7.79 -21.04 11.49
CA HIS A 289 -6.36 -20.84 11.31
C HIS A 289 -5.87 -21.39 9.95
N GLN A 290 -6.34 -22.55 9.52
CA GLN A 290 -6.02 -23.11 8.20
C GLN A 290 -6.51 -22.20 7.06
N ILE A 291 -7.72 -21.65 7.16
CA ILE A 291 -8.24 -20.67 6.22
C ILE A 291 -7.34 -19.42 6.17
N ALA A 292 -6.95 -18.91 7.35
CA ALA A 292 -6.08 -17.74 7.43
C ALA A 292 -4.68 -18.02 6.82
N LYS A 293 -4.09 -19.18 7.07
CA LYS A 293 -2.83 -19.61 6.44
C LYS A 293 -2.95 -19.70 4.93
N HIS A 294 -4.06 -20.23 4.43
CA HIS A 294 -4.26 -20.36 2.99
C HIS A 294 -4.42 -19.00 2.30
N HIS A 295 -5.12 -18.04 2.92
CA HIS A 295 -5.17 -16.67 2.42
C HIS A 295 -3.80 -15.99 2.46
N GLU A 296 -3.00 -16.24 3.50
CA GLU A 296 -1.63 -15.73 3.59
C GLU A 296 -0.74 -16.31 2.49
N TYR A 297 -0.85 -17.61 2.22
CA TYR A 297 -0.14 -18.25 1.12
C TYR A 297 -0.47 -17.61 -0.24
N ILE A 298 -1.77 -17.44 -0.56
CA ILE A 298 -2.23 -16.78 -1.79
C ILE A 298 -1.64 -15.36 -1.91
N SER A 299 -1.69 -14.60 -0.82
CA SER A 299 -1.15 -13.24 -0.78
C SER A 299 0.36 -13.19 -0.99
N ASN A 300 1.10 -14.13 -0.39
CA ASN A 300 2.55 -14.20 -0.51
C ASN A 300 2.98 -14.65 -1.90
N SER A 301 2.31 -15.65 -2.49
CA SER A 301 2.58 -16.11 -3.85
C SER A 301 2.36 -15.01 -4.88
N ARG A 302 1.27 -14.22 -4.72
CA ARG A 302 1.02 -13.05 -5.57
C ARG A 302 2.14 -12.01 -5.42
N LYS A 303 2.51 -11.70 -4.18
CA LYS A 303 3.56 -10.74 -3.90
C LYS A 303 4.92 -11.16 -4.47
N ASP A 304 5.26 -12.45 -4.37
CA ASP A 304 6.47 -13.02 -4.95
C ASP A 304 6.49 -12.87 -6.48
N PHE A 305 5.39 -13.24 -7.13
CA PHE A 305 5.23 -13.04 -8.58
C PHE A 305 5.40 -11.57 -8.98
N HIS A 306 4.74 -10.65 -8.27
CA HIS A 306 4.87 -9.21 -8.56
C HIS A 306 6.31 -8.71 -8.42
N PHE A 307 7.06 -9.17 -7.39
CA PHE A 307 8.45 -8.79 -7.24
C PHE A 307 9.33 -9.38 -8.35
N LYS A 308 9.15 -10.65 -8.70
CA LYS A 308 9.89 -11.29 -9.79
C LYS A 308 9.65 -10.58 -11.11
N THR A 309 8.39 -10.29 -11.44
CA THR A 309 8.03 -9.55 -12.66
C THR A 309 8.60 -8.13 -12.65
N ALA A 310 8.50 -7.40 -11.53
CA ALA A 310 9.06 -6.05 -11.44
C ALA A 310 10.59 -6.04 -11.60
N HIS A 311 11.29 -7.02 -11.01
CA HIS A 311 12.74 -7.17 -11.20
C HIS A 311 13.11 -7.55 -12.62
N HIS A 312 12.32 -8.41 -13.27
CA HIS A 312 12.51 -8.79 -14.66
C HIS A 312 12.42 -7.56 -15.59
N LEU A 313 11.36 -6.77 -15.46
CA LEU A 313 11.20 -5.53 -16.24
C LEU A 313 12.33 -4.52 -16.00
N CYS A 314 12.76 -4.33 -14.75
CA CYS A 314 13.87 -3.43 -14.42
C CYS A 314 15.26 -4.00 -14.77
N ASN A 315 15.37 -5.28 -15.16
CA ASN A 315 16.57 -5.82 -15.78
C ASN A 315 16.59 -5.52 -17.29
N ALA A 316 15.42 -5.52 -17.91
CA ALA A 316 15.29 -5.27 -19.35
C ALA A 316 15.37 -3.78 -19.70
N ALA A 317 14.90 -2.88 -18.82
CA ALA A 317 14.76 -1.46 -19.13
C ALA A 317 15.15 -0.55 -17.96
N GLN A 318 15.70 0.62 -18.29
CA GLN A 318 16.02 1.70 -17.34
C GLN A 318 14.87 2.70 -17.20
N THR A 319 13.93 2.71 -18.13
CA THR A 319 12.74 3.57 -18.14
C THR A 319 11.49 2.72 -18.34
N VAL A 320 10.51 2.79 -17.44
CA VAL A 320 9.27 2.02 -17.53
C VAL A 320 8.07 2.94 -17.46
N PHE A 321 7.16 2.80 -18.43
CA PHE A 321 5.87 3.50 -18.45
C PHE A 321 4.72 2.52 -18.30
N ALA A 322 3.71 2.89 -17.51
CA ALA A 322 2.49 2.11 -17.32
C ALA A 322 1.25 3.00 -17.41
N GLU A 323 0.10 2.42 -17.67
CA GLU A 323 -1.17 3.15 -17.64
C GLU A 323 -1.57 3.56 -16.20
N ASP A 324 -2.13 4.76 -16.02
CA ASP A 324 -2.75 5.19 -14.77
C ASP A 324 -4.20 4.71 -14.66
N LEU A 325 -4.37 3.41 -14.50
CA LEU A 325 -5.65 2.73 -14.49
C LEU A 325 -6.53 3.14 -13.29
N ASN A 326 -7.83 3.35 -13.55
CA ASN A 326 -8.82 3.49 -12.48
C ASN A 326 -9.14 2.14 -11.83
N LEU A 327 -8.22 1.66 -11.00
CA LEU A 327 -8.33 0.36 -10.33
C LEU A 327 -9.56 0.23 -9.43
N LYS A 328 -10.09 1.34 -8.92
CA LYS A 328 -11.32 1.33 -8.11
C LYS A 328 -12.53 0.98 -8.97
N ALA A 329 -12.67 1.58 -10.15
CA ALA A 329 -13.73 1.26 -11.09
C ALA A 329 -13.59 -0.19 -11.60
N MET A 330 -12.38 -0.62 -11.98
CA MET A 330 -12.12 -2.01 -12.43
C MET A 330 -12.47 -3.05 -11.36
N SER A 331 -12.27 -2.73 -10.08
CA SER A 331 -12.58 -3.64 -8.97
C SER A 331 -14.07 -3.69 -8.60
N ALA A 332 -14.90 -2.81 -9.13
CA ALA A 332 -16.36 -2.78 -8.92
C ALA A 332 -17.15 -3.46 -10.04
N GLY A 333 -16.53 -3.71 -11.21
CA GLY A 333 -17.18 -4.28 -12.39
C GLY A 333 -17.34 -5.80 -12.35
N MET A 334 -17.88 -6.37 -13.43
CA MET A 334 -18.15 -7.81 -13.61
C MET A 334 -16.90 -8.68 -13.42
N MET A 335 -15.72 -8.18 -13.82
CA MET A 335 -14.43 -8.87 -13.70
C MET A 335 -13.72 -8.59 -12.36
N SER A 336 -14.39 -7.99 -11.37
CA SER A 336 -13.82 -7.57 -10.08
C SER A 336 -13.01 -8.66 -9.37
N LYS A 337 -13.50 -9.91 -9.36
CA LYS A 337 -12.79 -11.04 -8.77
C LYS A 337 -11.42 -11.28 -9.42
N HIS A 338 -11.35 -11.21 -10.73
CA HIS A 338 -10.12 -11.44 -11.50
C HIS A 338 -9.16 -10.24 -11.38
N THR A 339 -9.70 -9.02 -11.41
CA THR A 339 -8.92 -7.78 -11.17
C THR A 339 -8.31 -7.75 -9.76
N LEU A 340 -9.09 -8.11 -8.74
CA LEU A 340 -8.60 -8.20 -7.36
C LEU A 340 -7.60 -9.35 -7.17
N ASP A 341 -7.78 -10.46 -7.91
CA ASP A 341 -6.83 -11.57 -7.89
C ASP A 341 -5.51 -11.20 -8.58
N ALA A 342 -5.54 -10.52 -9.70
CA ALA A 342 -4.34 -9.99 -10.37
C ALA A 342 -3.57 -9.01 -9.48
N GLY A 343 -4.29 -8.13 -8.74
CA GLY A 343 -3.71 -7.20 -7.79
C GLY A 343 -2.85 -6.12 -8.43
N PHE A 344 -3.27 -5.56 -9.57
CA PHE A 344 -2.54 -4.56 -10.37
C PHE A 344 -2.03 -3.38 -9.54
N GLY A 345 -2.84 -2.86 -8.58
CA GLY A 345 -2.39 -1.78 -7.70
C GLY A 345 -1.21 -2.16 -6.82
N GLN A 346 -1.17 -3.41 -6.34
CA GLN A 346 -0.02 -3.92 -5.59
C GLN A 346 1.21 -4.05 -6.50
N PHE A 347 1.02 -4.54 -7.73
CA PHE A 347 2.09 -4.67 -8.71
C PHE A 347 2.71 -3.31 -9.06
N LEU A 348 1.89 -2.32 -9.45
CA LEU A 348 2.37 -0.98 -9.81
C LEU A 348 3.14 -0.30 -8.64
N ASN A 349 2.68 -0.48 -7.40
CA ASN A 349 3.41 0.01 -6.22
C ASN A 349 4.75 -0.72 -6.03
N ILE A 350 4.79 -2.03 -6.24
CA ILE A 350 6.03 -2.82 -6.16
C ILE A 350 6.98 -2.42 -7.30
N LEU A 351 6.49 -2.28 -8.53
CA LEU A 351 7.27 -1.87 -9.68
C LEU A 351 7.92 -0.50 -9.44
N GLY A 352 7.13 0.51 -9.03
CA GLY A 352 7.67 1.82 -8.69
C GLY A 352 8.73 1.79 -7.59
N HIS A 353 8.54 0.93 -6.57
CA HIS A 353 9.56 0.73 -5.52
C HIS A 353 10.84 0.04 -6.05
N VAL A 354 10.71 -0.95 -6.93
CA VAL A 354 11.86 -1.65 -7.53
C VAL A 354 12.62 -0.72 -8.46
N CYS A 355 11.91 0.05 -9.31
CA CYS A 355 12.50 1.07 -10.18
C CYS A 355 13.28 2.09 -9.35
N PHE A 356 12.65 2.69 -8.33
CA PHE A 356 13.31 3.62 -7.42
C PHE A 356 14.59 3.03 -6.80
N LYS A 357 14.52 1.81 -6.28
CA LYS A 357 15.67 1.15 -5.65
C LYS A 357 16.82 0.87 -6.63
N ARG A 358 16.53 0.73 -7.92
CA ARG A 358 17.50 0.46 -8.98
C ARG A 358 17.97 1.71 -9.72
N GLY A 359 17.42 2.88 -9.39
CA GLY A 359 17.69 4.10 -10.13
C GLY A 359 17.03 4.14 -11.52
N ALA A 360 16.04 3.28 -11.76
CA ALA A 360 15.26 3.28 -13.00
C ALA A 360 14.11 4.29 -12.91
N TYR A 361 13.78 4.92 -14.04
CA TYR A 361 12.65 5.83 -14.13
C TYR A 361 11.33 5.05 -14.23
N PHE A 362 10.30 5.50 -13.53
CA PHE A 362 8.95 4.95 -13.63
C PHE A 362 7.90 6.05 -13.61
N ALA A 363 7.06 6.08 -14.63
CA ALA A 363 5.93 7.00 -14.69
C ALA A 363 4.66 6.32 -15.18
N LYS A 364 3.53 6.95 -14.90
CA LYS A 364 2.23 6.52 -15.39
C LYS A 364 1.72 7.51 -16.42
N VAL A 365 1.04 7.00 -17.45
CA VAL A 365 0.47 7.77 -18.56
C VAL A 365 -1.05 7.64 -18.59
N ASP A 366 -1.71 8.54 -19.33
CA ASP A 366 -3.16 8.49 -19.55
C ASP A 366 -3.55 7.20 -20.28
N PRO A 367 -4.47 6.38 -19.71
CA PRO A 367 -4.92 5.13 -20.32
C PRO A 367 -5.93 5.31 -21.46
N ASN A 368 -6.48 6.52 -21.68
CA ASN A 368 -7.59 6.73 -22.60
C ASN A 368 -7.18 6.44 -24.06
N GLY A 369 -7.83 5.46 -24.70
CA GLY A 369 -7.65 5.16 -26.13
C GLY A 369 -6.32 4.47 -26.49
N THR A 370 -5.51 3.99 -25.54
CA THR A 370 -4.26 3.26 -25.84
C THR A 370 -4.48 2.05 -26.74
N SER A 371 -5.53 1.26 -26.49
CA SER A 371 -5.90 0.10 -27.31
C SER A 371 -6.60 0.45 -28.64
N GLN A 372 -6.90 1.72 -28.88
CA GLN A 372 -7.61 2.24 -30.06
C GLN A 372 -6.72 3.10 -30.97
N THR A 373 -5.46 3.27 -30.63
CA THR A 373 -4.49 4.06 -31.39
C THR A 373 -3.48 3.12 -32.04
N CYS A 374 -3.14 3.37 -33.29
CA CYS A 374 -2.05 2.65 -33.94
C CYS A 374 -0.69 3.16 -33.43
N PRO A 375 0.21 2.29 -32.94
CA PRO A 375 1.52 2.74 -32.45
C PRO A 375 2.43 3.27 -33.56
N LEU A 376 2.22 2.86 -34.83
CA LEU A 376 3.07 3.30 -35.92
C LEU A 376 2.64 4.66 -36.49
N CYS A 377 1.39 4.82 -36.90
CA CYS A 377 0.90 6.03 -37.59
C CYS A 377 0.02 6.94 -36.71
N GLN A 378 -0.18 6.60 -35.41
CA GLN A 378 -1.01 7.33 -34.46
C GLN A 378 -2.49 7.50 -34.85
N THR A 379 -2.94 6.88 -35.93
CA THR A 379 -4.34 6.92 -36.37
C THR A 379 -5.23 6.21 -35.35
N HIS A 380 -6.41 6.78 -35.07
CA HIS A 380 -7.42 6.15 -34.23
C HIS A 380 -8.10 5.00 -34.99
N THR A 381 -7.91 3.75 -34.55
CA THR A 381 -8.41 2.54 -35.20
C THR A 381 -9.78 2.08 -34.69
N GLY A 382 -10.43 2.86 -33.84
CA GLY A 382 -11.74 2.55 -33.27
C GLY A 382 -11.71 1.51 -32.15
N LYS A 383 -12.90 1.29 -31.58
CA LYS A 383 -13.09 0.30 -30.52
C LYS A 383 -13.10 -1.11 -31.10
N LYS A 384 -12.24 -1.97 -30.55
CA LYS A 384 -12.13 -3.38 -30.93
C LYS A 384 -12.96 -4.28 -30.02
N GLU A 385 -13.50 -5.36 -30.57
CA GLU A 385 -14.18 -6.38 -29.79
C GLU A 385 -13.22 -7.07 -28.80
N LEU A 386 -13.76 -7.58 -27.69
CA LEU A 386 -12.92 -8.25 -26.66
C LEU A 386 -12.30 -9.57 -27.19
N SER A 387 -12.91 -10.19 -28.18
CA SER A 387 -12.43 -11.39 -28.88
C SER A 387 -11.28 -11.09 -29.83
N GLU A 388 -11.21 -9.88 -30.36
CA GLU A 388 -10.20 -9.45 -31.32
C GLU A 388 -8.85 -9.24 -30.63
N ARG A 389 -7.87 -10.08 -30.98
CA ARG A 389 -6.55 -10.11 -30.31
C ARG A 389 -5.41 -9.57 -31.16
N VAL A 390 -5.69 -9.32 -32.42
CA VAL A 390 -4.74 -8.75 -33.37
C VAL A 390 -5.07 -7.28 -33.58
N HIS A 391 -4.09 -6.43 -33.44
CA HIS A 391 -4.16 -5.04 -33.88
C HIS A 391 -3.78 -4.99 -35.32
N ARG A 392 -4.70 -4.54 -36.20
CA ARG A 392 -4.45 -4.29 -37.62
C ARG A 392 -4.84 -2.85 -37.91
N CYS A 393 -3.93 -2.06 -38.44
CA CYS A 393 -4.17 -0.69 -38.84
C CYS A 393 -4.50 -0.66 -40.35
N GLN A 394 -5.68 -0.15 -40.72
CA GLN A 394 -6.07 -0.03 -42.11
C GLN A 394 -5.32 1.08 -42.87
N THR A 395 -4.79 2.08 -42.12
CA THR A 395 -4.09 3.24 -42.69
C THR A 395 -2.66 2.91 -43.11
N CYS A 396 -1.90 2.22 -42.21
CA CYS A 396 -0.46 1.95 -42.45
C CYS A 396 -0.13 0.45 -42.62
N GLY A 397 -1.11 -0.44 -42.49
CA GLY A 397 -0.89 -1.89 -42.61
C GLY A 397 -0.24 -2.55 -41.37
N TYR A 398 0.10 -1.80 -40.33
CA TYR A 398 0.77 -2.35 -39.14
C TYR A 398 -0.08 -3.41 -38.45
N GLU A 399 0.53 -4.56 -38.20
CA GLU A 399 -0.14 -5.69 -37.55
C GLU A 399 0.72 -6.24 -36.40
N THR A 400 0.11 -6.40 -35.21
CA THR A 400 0.75 -6.98 -34.04
C THR A 400 -0.30 -7.48 -33.03
N ASN A 401 0.15 -8.09 -31.92
CA ASN A 401 -0.75 -8.41 -30.82
C ASN A 401 -1.39 -7.13 -30.26
N ARG A 402 -2.67 -7.15 -29.98
CA ARG A 402 -3.43 -5.98 -29.48
C ARG A 402 -2.85 -5.41 -28.17
N ASP A 403 -2.48 -6.29 -27.21
CA ASP A 403 -1.99 -5.90 -25.92
C ASP A 403 -0.55 -5.33 -26.05
N VAL A 404 0.25 -5.84 -27.01
CA VAL A 404 1.57 -5.29 -27.38
C VAL A 404 1.41 -3.91 -28.04
N ALA A 405 0.45 -3.76 -28.97
CA ALA A 405 0.18 -2.45 -29.58
C ALA A 405 -0.19 -1.40 -28.52
N ALA A 406 -1.00 -1.75 -27.52
CA ALA A 406 -1.34 -0.87 -26.41
C ALA A 406 -0.10 -0.49 -25.60
N ALA A 407 0.77 -1.45 -25.29
CA ALA A 407 2.03 -1.20 -24.59
C ALA A 407 2.99 -0.28 -25.36
N GLN A 408 3.04 -0.40 -26.70
CA GLN A 408 3.81 0.49 -27.57
C GLN A 408 3.26 1.93 -27.53
N VAL A 409 1.93 2.11 -27.55
CA VAL A 409 1.29 3.43 -27.38
C VAL A 409 1.58 4.00 -26.00
N VAL A 410 1.58 3.18 -24.95
CA VAL A 410 1.96 3.60 -23.59
C VAL A 410 3.40 4.12 -23.55
N LEU A 411 4.34 3.45 -24.24
CA LEU A 411 5.72 3.88 -24.33
C LEU A 411 5.85 5.25 -25.02
N GLN A 412 5.19 5.43 -26.16
CA GLN A 412 5.22 6.70 -26.91
C GLN A 412 4.65 7.85 -26.10
N ARG A 413 3.49 7.65 -25.46
CA ARG A 413 2.89 8.64 -24.54
C ARG A 413 3.82 8.97 -23.38
N GLY A 414 4.53 7.97 -22.86
CA GLY A 414 5.51 8.14 -21.83
C GLY A 414 6.63 9.09 -22.24
N TYR A 415 7.24 8.85 -23.37
CA TYR A 415 8.28 9.71 -23.92
C TYR A 415 7.79 11.11 -24.26
N THR A 416 6.62 11.24 -24.87
CA THR A 416 6.00 12.55 -25.12
C THR A 416 5.76 13.33 -23.84
N ALA A 417 5.30 12.68 -22.78
CA ALA A 417 5.03 13.31 -21.48
C ALA A 417 6.29 13.83 -20.77
N VAL A 418 7.46 13.25 -21.06
CA VAL A 418 8.76 13.67 -20.51
C VAL A 418 9.58 14.55 -21.47
N GLY A 419 8.98 14.96 -22.59
CA GLY A 419 9.63 15.84 -23.57
C GLY A 419 10.71 15.16 -24.43
N GLN A 420 10.72 13.83 -24.51
CA GLN A 420 11.60 13.08 -25.41
C GLN A 420 10.87 12.72 -26.71
N ILE A 421 11.65 12.56 -27.79
CA ILE A 421 11.10 12.20 -29.12
C ILE A 421 10.57 10.77 -29.03
N ALA A 422 9.36 10.57 -29.58
CA ALA A 422 8.73 9.25 -29.62
C ALA A 422 9.57 8.24 -30.45
N VAL A 423 9.67 7.02 -29.95
CA VAL A 423 10.35 5.91 -30.65
C VAL A 423 9.45 5.47 -31.82
N ASN A 424 10.02 5.43 -33.04
CA ASN A 424 9.36 4.85 -34.22
C ASN A 424 9.52 3.33 -34.22
N PHE A 425 8.42 2.58 -34.23
CA PHE A 425 8.42 1.11 -34.29
C PHE A 425 8.44 0.57 -35.72
N GLY A 426 8.82 1.39 -36.71
CA GLY A 426 8.75 1.05 -38.12
C GLY A 426 10.05 0.60 -38.80
N GLU A 427 11.16 0.52 -38.10
CA GLU A 427 12.44 0.07 -38.65
C GLU A 427 12.91 -1.17 -37.88
N GLY A 428 12.52 -2.34 -38.38
CA GLY A 428 12.97 -3.66 -37.94
C GLY A 428 12.74 -4.68 -39.03
#